data_7026f57acf644e597a0b1ff07f0be609
#
_entry.id   7026f57acf644e597a0b1ff07f0be609
#
_cell.length_a   1.000
_cell.length_b   1.000
_cell.length_c   1.000
_cell.angle_alpha   90.00
_cell.angle_beta   90.00
_cell.angle_gamma   90.00
#
_symmetry.space_group_name_H-M   'P 1'
#
loop_
_entity.id
_entity.type
_entity.pdbx_description
1 polymer ?
#
loop_
_entity_poly.entity_id
_entity_poly.type
_entity_poly.pdbx_seq_one_letter_code
_entity_poly.pdbx_strand_id
1 'polypeptide(L)'
;NEEAVFAIQSSMNTGNVNNANGFDDLNYPYNTGADGPGNCCGFFQPSFSMANAYRVSADGLPLLGEQADGTPDYNLAANAVKNDYGVASSAAFTEDADPLDPRIDHTIGRRGIQYLDWIEHPGAGWIRSQPYAGPYSPKKYIYYKRQENTLTDGSSWTRGYATMNFNIIRFADVLLMAAEAEIEAGSLATALGYINQVRSRAANPAGFVKNAKTGANEANYVISTYSTLGDQANARKIVRMERLLELATEGHRFFDLVRWGNANKTLNAYLKYESKWLVTKFGGASYQDTDALLPIPQAQIDIQGTSVLKQNPGY
;
A
#
# COMPACT_ATOMS: atom_id res chain seq x y z
N ASN A 1 15.44 3.50 14.48
CA ASN A 1 15.05 3.35 13.08
C ASN A 1 15.45 4.63 12.34
N GLU A 2 16.41 4.55 11.46
CA GLU A 2 16.96 5.71 10.72
C GLU A 2 15.95 6.33 9.73
N GLU A 3 14.92 5.58 9.34
CA GLU A 3 13.83 6.04 8.47
C GLU A 3 12.73 6.79 9.22
N ALA A 4 12.50 6.55 10.50
CA ALA A 4 11.41 7.16 11.24
C ALA A 4 11.71 8.62 11.57
N VAL A 5 10.89 9.55 11.09
CA VAL A 5 10.91 10.97 11.46
C VAL A 5 9.92 11.23 12.58
N PHE A 6 8.71 10.69 12.46
CA PHE A 6 7.68 10.74 13.50
C PHE A 6 6.92 9.42 13.55
N ALA A 7 6.90 8.78 14.73
CA ALA A 7 6.25 7.50 14.90
C ALA A 7 5.51 7.41 16.25
N ILE A 8 4.41 6.70 16.27
CA ILE A 8 3.75 6.26 17.51
C ILE A 8 4.56 5.09 18.05
N GLN A 9 4.99 5.21 19.31
CA GLN A 9 5.79 4.20 19.98
C GLN A 9 4.89 3.07 20.50
N SER A 10 5.34 1.84 20.31
CA SER A 10 4.72 0.65 20.88
C SER A 10 5.70 -0.06 21.81
N SER A 11 5.20 -0.74 22.85
CA SER A 11 6.02 -1.49 23.80
C SER A 11 5.33 -2.79 24.18
N MET A 12 6.12 -3.78 24.58
CA MET A 12 5.66 -5.11 24.99
C MET A 12 5.94 -5.40 26.45
N ASN A 13 5.30 -6.43 26.98
CA ASN A 13 5.54 -6.93 28.34
C ASN A 13 5.36 -5.87 29.44
N THR A 14 4.50 -4.90 29.21
CA THR A 14 4.17 -3.83 30.17
C THR A 14 3.06 -4.21 31.13
N GLY A 15 2.50 -5.41 30.99
CA GLY A 15 1.30 -5.85 31.72
C GLY A 15 -0.02 -5.33 31.13
N ASN A 16 0.03 -4.55 30.06
CA ASN A 16 -1.12 -4.02 29.35
C ASN A 16 -0.94 -4.16 27.83
N VAL A 17 -1.73 -5.02 27.21
CA VAL A 17 -1.71 -5.27 25.75
C VAL A 17 -1.92 -4.01 24.91
N ASN A 18 -2.60 -2.98 25.45
CA ASN A 18 -2.88 -1.74 24.73
C ASN A 18 -1.63 -0.88 24.52
N ASN A 19 -0.50 -1.22 25.11
CA ASN A 19 0.78 -0.55 24.87
C ASN A 19 1.52 -1.11 23.66
N ALA A 20 1.15 -2.31 23.18
CA ALA A 20 1.58 -2.83 21.90
C ALA A 20 0.69 -2.28 20.77
N ASN A 21 1.11 -2.44 19.52
CA ASN A 21 0.32 -2.01 18.36
C ASN A 21 -0.81 -3.01 18.09
N GLY A 22 -1.96 -2.80 18.71
CA GLY A 22 -3.13 -3.68 18.57
C GLY A 22 -3.82 -3.63 17.21
N PHE A 23 -3.44 -2.71 16.33
CA PHE A 23 -4.02 -2.65 14.98
C PHE A 23 -3.36 -3.64 14.01
N ASP A 24 -2.18 -4.15 14.34
CA ASP A 24 -1.45 -5.06 13.46
C ASP A 24 -2.17 -6.40 13.28
N ASP A 25 -2.95 -6.87 14.26
CA ASP A 25 -3.72 -8.09 14.13
C ASP A 25 -4.80 -8.00 13.03
N LEU A 26 -5.28 -6.79 12.72
CA LEU A 26 -6.16 -6.55 11.57
C LEU A 26 -5.45 -6.77 10.23
N ASN A 27 -4.14 -6.50 10.16
CA ASN A 27 -3.30 -6.67 8.97
C ASN A 27 -2.88 -8.12 8.73
N TYR A 28 -2.88 -8.98 9.74
CA TYR A 28 -2.39 -10.34 9.57
C TYR A 28 -3.19 -11.08 8.51
N PRO A 29 -2.54 -11.91 7.68
CA PRO A 29 -3.24 -12.80 6.77
C PRO A 29 -4.20 -13.70 7.56
N TYR A 30 -5.30 -14.08 6.93
CA TYR A 30 -6.33 -14.90 7.55
C TYR A 30 -5.93 -16.36 7.62
N ASN A 31 -6.26 -17.06 8.72
CA ASN A 31 -6.14 -18.51 8.86
C ASN A 31 -4.74 -19.06 8.56
N THR A 32 -3.70 -18.37 9.01
CA THR A 32 -2.31 -18.75 8.72
C THR A 32 -1.83 -20.01 9.44
N GLY A 33 -2.52 -20.44 10.49
CA GLY A 33 -2.07 -21.55 11.32
C GLY A 33 -0.68 -21.29 11.92
N ALA A 34 0.21 -22.26 11.87
CA ALA A 34 1.60 -22.13 12.33
C ALA A 34 2.53 -21.51 11.29
N ASP A 35 2.08 -21.33 10.04
CA ASP A 35 2.92 -21.04 8.89
C ASP A 35 3.05 -19.53 8.61
N GLY A 36 2.26 -18.68 9.27
CA GLY A 36 2.30 -17.24 9.06
C GLY A 36 2.08 -16.42 10.32
N PRO A 37 2.20 -15.08 10.25
CA PRO A 37 2.05 -14.18 11.39
C PRO A 37 0.59 -14.14 11.88
N GLY A 38 0.41 -14.04 13.19
CA GLY A 38 -0.93 -13.96 13.78
C GLY A 38 -1.81 -15.17 13.48
N ASN A 39 -3.09 -14.99 13.31
CA ASN A 39 -4.07 -15.96 12.80
C ASN A 39 -5.42 -15.28 12.49
N CYS A 40 -5.45 -13.98 12.49
CA CYS A 40 -6.53 -13.05 12.23
C CYS A 40 -5.95 -11.88 11.45
N CYS A 41 -6.70 -11.10 10.86
CA CYS A 41 -8.12 -11.05 10.63
C CYS A 41 -8.38 -10.85 9.15
N GLY A 42 -7.34 -10.65 8.34
CA GLY A 42 -7.39 -10.55 6.89
C GLY A 42 -8.06 -9.27 6.40
N PHE A 43 -7.81 -8.13 7.08
CA PHE A 43 -8.27 -6.81 6.67
C PHE A 43 -7.17 -6.02 5.96
N PHE A 44 -7.50 -4.81 5.50
CA PHE A 44 -6.60 -3.87 4.79
C PHE A 44 -5.89 -4.48 3.58
N GLN A 45 -6.58 -5.37 2.89
CA GLN A 45 -6.05 -6.04 1.71
C GLN A 45 -5.74 -5.04 0.60
N PRO A 46 -4.52 -5.10 0.00
CA PRO A 46 -4.19 -4.32 -1.18
C PRO A 46 -5.15 -4.61 -2.33
N SER A 47 -5.48 -3.57 -3.11
CA SER A 47 -6.38 -3.68 -4.25
C SER A 47 -5.67 -4.22 -5.50
N PHE A 48 -6.44 -4.65 -6.49
CA PHE A 48 -5.91 -5.01 -7.81
C PHE A 48 -5.18 -3.83 -8.46
N SER A 49 -5.79 -2.65 -8.40
CA SER A 49 -5.20 -1.41 -8.93
C SER A 49 -3.87 -1.08 -8.26
N MET A 50 -3.73 -1.33 -6.95
CA MET A 50 -2.46 -1.12 -6.24
C MET A 50 -1.38 -2.09 -6.73
N ALA A 51 -1.69 -3.36 -6.90
CA ALA A 51 -0.76 -4.33 -7.45
C ALA A 51 -0.32 -3.94 -8.87
N ASN A 52 -1.27 -3.55 -9.72
CA ASN A 52 -1.01 -3.14 -11.09
C ASN A 52 -0.13 -1.89 -11.19
N ALA A 53 -0.22 -0.96 -10.22
CA ALA A 53 0.62 0.23 -10.21
C ALA A 53 2.12 -0.08 -10.13
N TYR A 54 2.50 -1.26 -9.65
CA TYR A 54 3.89 -1.73 -9.65
C TYR A 54 4.36 -2.32 -10.99
N ARG A 55 3.49 -2.41 -12.01
CA ARG A 55 3.92 -2.74 -13.37
C ARG A 55 4.84 -1.66 -13.90
N VAL A 56 5.97 -2.07 -14.47
CA VAL A 56 6.94 -1.15 -15.07
C VAL A 56 7.16 -1.51 -16.54
N SER A 57 7.66 -0.55 -17.29
CA SER A 57 8.17 -0.77 -18.65
C SER A 57 9.46 -1.61 -18.62
N ALA A 58 9.93 -2.05 -19.78
CA ALA A 58 11.15 -2.86 -19.89
C ALA A 58 12.41 -2.14 -19.35
N ASP A 59 12.41 -0.81 -19.33
CA ASP A 59 13.47 0.03 -18.79
C ASP A 59 13.30 0.35 -17.28
N GLY A 60 12.30 -0.24 -16.61
CA GLY A 60 12.11 -0.15 -15.18
C GLY A 60 11.46 1.15 -14.69
N LEU A 61 10.79 1.89 -15.57
CA LEU A 61 10.02 3.08 -15.19
C LEU A 61 8.53 2.77 -15.05
N PRO A 62 7.82 3.40 -14.09
CA PRO A 62 6.38 3.25 -13.92
C PRO A 62 5.57 3.68 -15.15
N LEU A 63 4.39 3.09 -15.33
CA LEU A 63 3.45 3.46 -16.37
C LEU A 63 2.66 4.70 -15.92
N LEU A 64 2.99 5.87 -16.49
CA LEU A 64 2.43 7.19 -16.09
C LEU A 64 1.22 7.63 -16.93
N GLY A 65 0.86 6.86 -17.95
CA GLY A 65 -0.26 7.19 -18.84
C GLY A 65 -1.62 6.95 -18.19
N GLU A 66 -2.62 7.60 -18.75
CA GLU A 66 -4.02 7.35 -18.42
C GLU A 66 -4.91 7.49 -19.63
N GLN A 67 -6.03 6.78 -19.64
CA GLN A 67 -7.05 6.83 -20.68
C GLN A 67 -7.95 8.07 -20.52
N ALA A 68 -8.73 8.39 -21.53
CA ALA A 68 -9.63 9.54 -21.52
C ALA A 68 -10.66 9.50 -20.36
N ASP A 69 -11.04 8.30 -19.92
CA ASP A 69 -11.96 8.11 -18.78
C ASP A 69 -11.28 8.13 -17.39
N GLY A 70 -9.99 8.46 -17.37
CA GLY A 70 -9.20 8.49 -16.13
C GLY A 70 -8.64 7.13 -15.67
N THR A 71 -8.88 6.04 -16.43
CA THR A 71 -8.30 4.74 -16.13
C THR A 71 -6.78 4.79 -16.33
N PRO A 72 -5.96 4.54 -15.30
CA PRO A 72 -4.51 4.48 -15.46
C PRO A 72 -4.07 3.35 -16.39
N ASP A 73 -3.01 3.56 -17.16
CA ASP A 73 -2.50 2.56 -18.11
C ASP A 73 -2.11 1.25 -17.43
N TYR A 74 -1.64 1.28 -16.18
CA TYR A 74 -1.33 0.06 -15.43
C TYR A 74 -2.57 -0.81 -15.12
N ASN A 75 -3.78 -0.27 -15.23
CA ASN A 75 -5.04 -1.01 -15.09
C ASN A 75 -5.61 -1.54 -16.42
N LEU A 76 -4.92 -1.33 -17.53
CA LEU A 76 -5.27 -1.98 -18.79
C LEU A 76 -4.97 -3.49 -18.70
N ALA A 77 -5.78 -4.29 -19.36
CA ALA A 77 -5.66 -5.75 -19.30
C ALA A 77 -4.27 -6.27 -19.71
N ALA A 78 -3.58 -5.57 -20.63
CA ALA A 78 -2.23 -5.92 -21.07
C ALA A 78 -1.14 -5.62 -20.01
N ASN A 79 -1.43 -4.76 -19.04
CA ASN A 79 -0.48 -4.32 -18.02
C ASN A 79 -0.81 -4.85 -16.63
N ALA A 80 -2.02 -5.38 -16.44
CA ALA A 80 -2.48 -5.87 -15.14
C ALA A 80 -1.59 -7.00 -14.62
N VAL A 81 -1.26 -6.93 -13.33
CA VAL A 81 -0.47 -7.97 -12.67
C VAL A 81 -1.31 -9.24 -12.54
N LYS A 82 -0.75 -10.36 -12.98
CA LYS A 82 -1.38 -11.66 -12.87
C LYS A 82 -1.59 -12.04 -11.41
N ASN A 83 -2.78 -12.52 -11.08
CA ASN A 83 -3.18 -12.85 -9.72
C ASN A 83 -4.03 -14.13 -9.68
N ASP A 84 -4.21 -14.66 -8.47
CA ASP A 84 -4.93 -15.91 -8.23
C ASP A 84 -6.38 -15.71 -7.78
N TYR A 85 -7.02 -14.60 -8.14
CA TYR A 85 -8.43 -14.35 -7.81
C TYR A 85 -9.33 -15.48 -8.35
N GLY A 86 -10.13 -16.08 -7.47
CA GLY A 86 -11.00 -17.20 -7.79
C GLY A 86 -10.29 -18.55 -7.95
N VAL A 87 -8.97 -18.63 -7.70
CA VAL A 87 -8.20 -19.86 -7.81
C VAL A 87 -7.96 -20.45 -6.41
N ALA A 88 -8.39 -21.67 -6.18
CA ALA A 88 -8.14 -22.37 -4.90
C ALA A 88 -6.64 -22.59 -4.66
N SER A 89 -6.19 -22.52 -3.41
CA SER A 89 -4.75 -22.75 -3.05
C SER A 89 -4.23 -24.12 -3.51
N SER A 90 -5.09 -25.14 -3.62
CA SER A 90 -4.72 -26.48 -4.12
C SER A 90 -4.61 -26.57 -5.65
N ALA A 91 -5.13 -25.59 -6.40
CA ALA A 91 -5.06 -25.58 -7.85
C ALA A 91 -3.71 -25.05 -8.34
N ALA A 92 -3.28 -25.41 -9.54
CA ALA A 92 -2.07 -24.87 -10.13
C ALA A 92 -2.21 -23.36 -10.41
N PHE A 93 -1.15 -22.61 -10.15
CA PHE A 93 -1.02 -21.20 -10.47
C PHE A 93 0.41 -20.92 -10.93
N THR A 94 0.55 -20.03 -11.87
CA THR A 94 1.86 -19.52 -12.34
C THR A 94 1.89 -18.03 -12.11
N GLU A 95 2.90 -17.57 -11.42
CA GLU A 95 3.10 -16.18 -11.03
C GLU A 95 3.28 -15.28 -12.27
N ASP A 96 3.24 -13.96 -12.02
CA ASP A 96 3.52 -12.96 -13.04
C ASP A 96 5.01 -12.98 -13.41
N ALA A 97 5.32 -13.00 -14.71
CA ALA A 97 6.69 -13.05 -15.22
C ALA A 97 7.16 -11.72 -15.85
N ASP A 98 6.24 -10.77 -16.01
CA ASP A 98 6.57 -9.48 -16.62
C ASP A 98 7.28 -8.54 -15.63
N PRO A 99 7.94 -7.47 -16.12
CA PRO A 99 8.70 -6.54 -15.27
C PRO A 99 7.85 -5.89 -14.18
N LEU A 100 8.35 -5.94 -12.93
CA LEU A 100 7.71 -5.37 -11.75
C LEU A 100 8.70 -4.52 -10.94
N ASP A 101 8.22 -3.42 -10.38
CA ASP A 101 8.94 -2.66 -9.37
C ASP A 101 9.12 -3.53 -8.10
N PRO A 102 10.34 -3.70 -7.57
CA PRO A 102 10.61 -4.59 -6.43
C PRO A 102 9.82 -4.24 -5.16
N ARG A 103 9.33 -3.01 -5.03
CA ARG A 103 8.51 -2.59 -3.87
C ARG A 103 7.18 -3.32 -3.78
N ILE A 104 6.70 -3.95 -4.86
CA ILE A 104 5.47 -4.76 -4.83
C ILE A 104 5.55 -5.82 -3.74
N ASP A 105 6.62 -6.58 -3.67
CA ASP A 105 6.74 -7.72 -2.76
C ASP A 105 7.21 -7.35 -1.34
N HIS A 106 7.45 -6.06 -1.10
CA HIS A 106 7.55 -5.47 0.24
C HIS A 106 6.21 -4.94 0.76
N THR A 107 5.26 -4.69 -0.14
CA THR A 107 3.96 -4.08 0.18
C THR A 107 2.83 -5.10 0.16
N ILE A 108 2.87 -6.03 -0.80
CA ILE A 108 1.78 -6.95 -1.14
C ILE A 108 2.23 -8.39 -0.93
N GLY A 109 1.48 -9.15 -0.13
CA GLY A 109 1.55 -10.60 -0.07
C GLY A 109 0.71 -11.19 -1.21
N ARG A 110 1.34 -11.90 -2.14
CA ARG A 110 0.69 -12.52 -3.29
C ARG A 110 1.14 -13.97 -3.44
N ARG A 111 0.27 -14.79 -3.99
CA ARG A 111 0.48 -16.23 -4.11
C ARG A 111 1.80 -16.57 -4.78
N GLY A 112 2.49 -17.59 -4.23
CA GLY A 112 3.75 -18.11 -4.74
C GLY A 112 4.99 -17.33 -4.33
N ILE A 113 4.82 -16.13 -3.75
CA ILE A 113 5.92 -15.24 -3.38
C ILE A 113 6.22 -15.35 -1.88
N GLN A 114 7.49 -15.35 -1.53
CA GLN A 114 7.95 -15.39 -0.14
C GLN A 114 7.29 -14.31 0.71
N TYR A 115 6.59 -14.70 1.75
CA TYR A 115 5.93 -13.79 2.68
C TYR A 115 6.82 -13.53 3.90
N LEU A 116 7.59 -12.45 3.85
CA LEU A 116 8.64 -12.15 4.83
C LEU A 116 9.62 -13.34 5.00
N ASP A 117 9.86 -13.79 6.22
CA ASP A 117 10.62 -15.01 6.52
C ASP A 117 9.74 -16.19 7.00
N TRP A 118 8.43 -16.14 6.65
CA TRP A 118 7.49 -17.24 6.89
C TRP A 118 7.56 -18.28 5.77
N ILE A 119 6.51 -18.48 5.04
CA ILE A 119 6.45 -19.36 3.89
C ILE A 119 6.12 -18.59 2.60
N GLU A 120 6.18 -19.23 1.46
CA GLU A 120 5.57 -18.72 0.23
C GLU A 120 4.05 -18.55 0.45
N HIS A 121 3.50 -17.40 0.10
CA HIS A 121 2.08 -17.08 0.31
C HIS A 121 1.19 -18.11 -0.41
N PRO A 122 0.32 -18.85 0.28
CA PRO A 122 -0.43 -19.97 -0.31
C PRO A 122 -1.63 -19.53 -1.17
N GLY A 123 -1.89 -18.23 -1.32
CA GLY A 123 -3.05 -17.72 -2.04
C GLY A 123 -4.33 -17.75 -1.20
N ALA A 124 -5.42 -18.23 -1.79
CA ALA A 124 -6.79 -18.18 -1.22
C ALA A 124 -6.91 -18.68 0.23
N GLY A 125 -6.05 -19.61 0.66
CA GLY A 125 -6.06 -20.14 2.04
C GLY A 125 -5.74 -19.10 3.11
N TRP A 126 -5.00 -18.05 2.76
CA TRP A 126 -4.67 -16.94 3.66
C TRP A 126 -5.54 -15.69 3.44
N ILE A 127 -6.54 -15.78 2.59
CA ILE A 127 -7.44 -14.68 2.28
C ILE A 127 -8.82 -14.97 2.89
N ARG A 128 -9.31 -14.05 3.70
CA ARG A 128 -10.60 -14.20 4.38
C ARG A 128 -11.78 -14.31 3.40
N SER A 129 -11.78 -13.48 2.35
CA SER A 129 -12.82 -13.48 1.33
C SER A 129 -12.30 -12.77 0.08
N GLN A 130 -11.84 -13.54 -0.90
CA GLN A 130 -11.43 -12.96 -2.18
C GLN A 130 -12.56 -12.19 -2.89
N PRO A 131 -13.82 -12.67 -2.94
CA PRO A 131 -14.91 -11.92 -3.57
C PRO A 131 -15.21 -10.56 -2.92
N TYR A 132 -14.82 -10.37 -1.64
CA TYR A 132 -15.02 -9.11 -0.93
C TYR A 132 -13.83 -8.16 -1.04
N ALA A 133 -12.59 -8.66 -0.98
CA ALA A 133 -11.43 -7.81 -0.81
C ALA A 133 -10.22 -8.14 -1.73
N GLY A 134 -10.36 -9.07 -2.66
CA GLY A 134 -9.30 -9.45 -3.59
C GLY A 134 -8.35 -10.53 -3.07
N PRO A 135 -7.32 -10.87 -3.84
CA PRO A 135 -6.47 -12.04 -3.59
C PRO A 135 -5.21 -11.76 -2.76
N TYR A 136 -5.03 -10.55 -2.26
CA TYR A 136 -3.77 -10.10 -1.67
C TYR A 136 -3.84 -9.98 -0.15
N SER A 137 -2.68 -10.10 0.51
CA SER A 137 -2.48 -9.77 1.91
C SER A 137 -1.57 -8.56 2.06
N PRO A 138 -1.74 -7.70 3.09
CA PRO A 138 -0.77 -6.65 3.38
C PRO A 138 0.55 -7.26 3.88
N LYS A 139 1.66 -6.53 3.69
CA LYS A 139 2.99 -6.92 4.21
C LYS A 139 3.63 -5.87 5.11
N LYS A 140 3.26 -4.61 4.97
CA LYS A 140 3.78 -3.56 5.85
C LYS A 140 3.19 -3.70 7.25
N TYR A 141 3.99 -3.36 8.27
CA TYR A 141 3.63 -3.49 9.68
C TYR A 141 3.32 -4.92 10.15
N ILE A 142 3.90 -5.90 9.46
CA ILE A 142 3.83 -7.32 9.84
C ILE A 142 5.19 -7.75 10.37
N TYR A 143 5.20 -8.45 11.50
CA TYR A 143 6.44 -8.94 12.09
C TYR A 143 7.01 -10.14 11.32
N TYR A 144 8.32 -10.26 11.33
CA TYR A 144 9.03 -11.42 10.78
C TYR A 144 8.94 -12.60 11.75
N LYS A 145 8.99 -13.83 11.24
CA LYS A 145 8.98 -15.04 12.06
C LYS A 145 10.06 -15.01 13.14
N ARG A 146 11.28 -14.56 12.79
CA ARG A 146 12.39 -14.39 13.76
C ARG A 146 12.13 -13.35 14.84
N GLN A 147 11.11 -12.51 14.69
CA GLN A 147 10.71 -11.50 15.67
C GLN A 147 9.59 -11.97 16.60
N GLU A 148 9.01 -13.15 16.32
CA GLU A 148 8.00 -13.75 17.18
C GLU A 148 8.56 -13.94 18.61
N ASN A 149 7.79 -13.56 19.61
CA ASN A 149 8.17 -13.54 21.04
C ASN A 149 9.33 -12.60 21.42
N THR A 150 9.93 -11.86 20.47
CA THR A 150 10.97 -10.85 20.75
C THR A 150 10.50 -9.44 20.46
N LEU A 151 9.64 -9.26 19.46
CA LEU A 151 8.99 -8.00 19.09
C LEU A 151 7.47 -8.16 18.98
N THR A 152 6.89 -9.16 19.64
CA THR A 152 5.45 -9.37 19.76
C THR A 152 5.07 -9.54 21.22
N ASP A 153 3.93 -8.98 21.63
CA ASP A 153 3.39 -9.15 22.96
C ASP A 153 2.59 -10.45 23.05
N GLY A 154 3.03 -11.39 23.88
CA GLY A 154 2.44 -12.71 24.03
C GLY A 154 1.10 -12.75 24.78
N SER A 155 0.60 -11.61 25.27
CA SER A 155 -0.67 -11.50 25.97
C SER A 155 -1.89 -11.40 25.04
N SER A 156 -1.68 -11.25 23.74
CA SER A 156 -2.74 -11.23 22.74
C SER A 156 -3.36 -12.64 22.53
N TRP A 157 -4.62 -12.67 22.19
CA TRP A 157 -5.35 -13.89 21.81
C TRP A 157 -4.90 -14.48 20.44
N THR A 158 -4.30 -13.70 19.60
CA THR A 158 -3.56 -14.12 18.40
C THR A 158 -2.07 -14.16 18.74
N ARG A 159 -1.15 -14.59 17.90
CA ARG A 159 0.27 -14.78 18.23
C ARG A 159 1.04 -13.51 18.66
N GLY A 160 0.34 -12.57 19.22
CA GLY A 160 0.83 -11.35 19.81
C GLY A 160 0.63 -10.14 18.91
N TYR A 161 0.43 -9.00 19.55
CA TYR A 161 0.48 -7.71 18.91
C TYR A 161 1.93 -7.34 18.62
N ALA A 162 2.19 -6.79 17.45
CA ALA A 162 3.52 -6.31 17.14
C ALA A 162 3.91 -5.11 18.02
N THR A 163 5.17 -5.02 18.35
CA THR A 163 5.75 -3.87 19.06
C THR A 163 6.55 -2.98 18.14
N MET A 164 6.25 -3.06 16.85
CA MET A 164 6.79 -2.14 15.87
C MET A 164 6.13 -0.78 16.03
N ASN A 165 6.96 0.27 16.01
CA ASN A 165 6.46 1.63 16.00
C ASN A 165 5.67 1.89 14.70
N PHE A 166 4.54 2.57 14.81
CA PHE A 166 3.78 3.00 13.63
C PHE A 166 4.33 4.33 13.12
N ASN A 167 4.94 4.31 11.94
CA ASN A 167 5.49 5.51 11.31
C ASN A 167 4.37 6.38 10.74
N ILE A 168 4.22 7.59 11.28
CA ILE A 168 3.35 8.63 10.71
C ILE A 168 4.07 9.34 9.56
N ILE A 169 5.36 9.67 9.78
CA ILE A 169 6.24 10.29 8.79
C ILE A 169 7.56 9.53 8.79
N ARG A 170 7.99 9.10 7.62
CA ARG A 170 9.32 8.51 7.42
C ARG A 170 10.12 9.30 6.38
N PHE A 171 11.42 9.12 6.36
CA PHE A 171 12.32 9.96 5.58
C PHE A 171 12.03 9.95 4.08
N ALA A 172 11.60 8.81 3.53
CA ALA A 172 11.17 8.74 2.12
C ALA A 172 9.97 9.67 1.82
N ASP A 173 9.00 9.81 2.76
CA ASP A 173 7.91 10.76 2.60
C ASP A 173 8.43 12.21 2.59
N VAL A 174 9.37 12.54 3.50
CA VAL A 174 10.02 13.88 3.51
C VAL A 174 10.72 14.17 2.19
N LEU A 175 11.47 13.22 1.65
CA LEU A 175 12.14 13.37 0.34
C LEU A 175 11.14 13.63 -0.79
N LEU A 176 10.02 12.89 -0.81
CA LEU A 176 9.01 13.05 -1.84
C LEU A 176 8.18 14.34 -1.67
N MET A 177 7.94 14.82 -0.44
CA MET A 177 7.38 16.14 -0.17
C MET A 177 8.33 17.26 -0.61
N ALA A 178 9.62 17.11 -0.34
CA ALA A 178 10.64 18.06 -0.81
C ALA A 178 10.72 18.09 -2.35
N ALA A 179 10.67 16.92 -2.99
CA ALA A 179 10.63 16.83 -4.45
C ALA A 179 9.40 17.55 -5.03
N GLU A 180 8.23 17.36 -4.41
CA GLU A 180 7.01 18.04 -4.83
C GLU A 180 7.13 19.57 -4.69
N ALA A 181 7.67 20.06 -3.57
CA ALA A 181 7.91 21.49 -3.37
C ALA A 181 8.87 22.08 -4.42
N GLU A 182 9.95 21.34 -4.75
CA GLU A 182 10.90 21.75 -5.79
C GLU A 182 10.26 21.76 -7.19
N ILE A 183 9.34 20.83 -7.48
CA ILE A 183 8.58 20.83 -8.75
C ILE A 183 7.67 22.06 -8.84
N GLU A 184 7.07 22.49 -7.74
CA GLU A 184 6.11 23.59 -7.75
C GLU A 184 6.78 24.97 -7.73
N ALA A 185 7.85 25.15 -6.96
CA ALA A 185 8.43 26.46 -6.68
C ALA A 185 9.97 26.53 -6.75
N GLY A 186 10.65 25.45 -7.12
CA GLY A 186 12.10 25.38 -7.10
C GLY A 186 12.70 24.84 -8.40
N SER A 187 13.53 23.80 -8.28
CA SER A 187 14.33 23.23 -9.36
C SER A 187 13.94 21.79 -9.67
N LEU A 188 13.58 21.53 -10.94
CA LEU A 188 13.35 20.15 -11.41
C LEU A 188 14.60 19.26 -11.26
N ALA A 189 15.79 19.81 -11.32
CA ALA A 189 17.04 19.06 -11.10
C ALA A 189 17.19 18.63 -9.64
N THR A 190 16.83 19.49 -8.70
CA THR A 190 16.81 19.16 -7.26
C THR A 190 15.73 18.11 -6.95
N ALA A 191 14.53 18.29 -7.50
CA ALA A 191 13.44 17.32 -7.38
C ALA A 191 13.83 15.93 -7.91
N LEU A 192 14.50 15.88 -9.07
CA LEU A 192 15.05 14.64 -9.66
C LEU A 192 15.99 13.93 -8.68
N GLY A 193 16.85 14.69 -8.00
CA GLY A 193 17.78 14.16 -6.99
C GLY A 193 17.03 13.46 -5.85
N TYR A 194 16.00 14.07 -5.28
CA TYR A 194 15.21 13.50 -4.19
C TYR A 194 14.42 12.26 -4.62
N ILE A 195 13.78 12.30 -5.79
CA ILE A 195 13.04 11.16 -6.34
C ILE A 195 14.00 9.99 -6.58
N ASN A 196 15.15 10.25 -7.21
CA ASN A 196 16.14 9.22 -7.51
C ASN A 196 16.80 8.65 -6.25
N GLN A 197 16.88 9.39 -5.17
CA GLN A 197 17.35 8.85 -3.89
C GLN A 197 16.42 7.73 -3.38
N VAL A 198 15.10 7.94 -3.44
CA VAL A 198 14.10 6.91 -3.09
C VAL A 198 14.20 5.71 -4.03
N ARG A 199 14.28 5.95 -5.34
CA ARG A 199 14.37 4.89 -6.34
C ARG A 199 15.68 4.09 -6.26
N SER A 200 16.80 4.75 -6.03
CA SER A 200 18.11 4.09 -5.89
C SER A 200 18.13 3.12 -4.69
N ARG A 201 17.48 3.49 -3.58
CA ARG A 201 17.30 2.57 -2.45
C ARG A 201 16.48 1.35 -2.87
N ALA A 202 15.35 1.56 -3.56
CA ALA A 202 14.49 0.47 -4.03
C ALA A 202 15.16 -0.40 -5.10
N ALA A 203 16.09 0.16 -5.87
CA ALA A 203 16.86 -0.52 -6.91
C ALA A 203 18.04 -1.35 -6.37
N ASN A 204 18.33 -1.30 -5.06
CA ASN A 204 19.40 -2.10 -4.48
C ASN A 204 19.03 -3.59 -4.48
N PRO A 205 19.75 -4.46 -5.25
CA PRO A 205 19.41 -5.88 -5.36
C PRO A 205 19.49 -6.66 -4.04
N ALA A 206 20.25 -6.16 -3.06
CA ALA A 206 20.33 -6.75 -1.73
C ALA A 206 18.99 -6.65 -0.97
N GLY A 207 18.13 -5.67 -1.35
CA GLY A 207 16.79 -5.50 -0.80
C GLY A 207 15.70 -6.27 -1.55
N PHE A 208 15.99 -6.94 -2.65
CA PHE A 208 14.97 -7.69 -3.39
C PHE A 208 14.49 -8.91 -2.62
N VAL A 209 13.20 -9.20 -2.72
CA VAL A 209 12.64 -10.41 -2.10
C VAL A 209 13.18 -11.64 -2.82
N LYS A 210 13.73 -12.57 -2.05
CA LYS A 210 14.37 -13.78 -2.55
C LYS A 210 13.55 -15.00 -2.16
N ASN A 211 13.52 -15.97 -3.05
CA ASN A 211 13.02 -17.30 -2.73
C ASN A 211 13.93 -17.96 -1.68
N ALA A 212 13.35 -18.37 -0.57
CA ALA A 212 14.09 -18.89 0.57
C ALA A 212 14.87 -20.20 0.27
N LYS A 213 14.44 -20.94 -0.77
CA LYS A 213 15.06 -22.25 -1.13
C LYS A 213 16.17 -22.08 -2.16
N THR A 214 15.98 -21.18 -3.12
CA THR A 214 16.88 -21.05 -4.29
C THR A 214 17.79 -19.83 -4.22
N GLY A 215 17.44 -18.80 -3.42
CA GLY A 215 18.13 -17.52 -3.36
C GLY A 215 17.90 -16.63 -4.60
N ALA A 216 17.10 -17.08 -5.57
CA ALA A 216 16.73 -16.28 -6.74
C ALA A 216 15.73 -15.17 -6.36
N ASN A 217 15.61 -14.16 -7.19
CA ASN A 217 14.54 -13.16 -7.07
C ASN A 217 13.18 -13.85 -7.22
N GLU A 218 12.21 -13.46 -6.39
CA GLU A 218 10.85 -14.00 -6.44
C GLU A 218 10.05 -13.55 -7.67
N ALA A 219 10.47 -12.48 -8.31
CA ALA A 219 9.83 -11.98 -9.53
C ALA A 219 10.87 -11.32 -10.45
N ASN A 220 10.43 -10.97 -11.64
CA ASN A 220 11.21 -10.20 -12.59
C ASN A 220 11.29 -8.74 -12.16
N TYR A 221 12.10 -8.44 -11.15
CA TYR A 221 12.28 -7.09 -10.64
C TYR A 221 13.12 -6.26 -11.59
N VAL A 222 12.50 -5.20 -12.11
CA VAL A 222 13.13 -4.21 -12.98
C VAL A 222 12.82 -2.82 -12.44
N ILE A 223 13.86 -2.04 -12.17
CA ILE A 223 13.72 -0.66 -11.68
C ILE A 223 14.93 0.17 -12.10
N SER A 224 14.69 1.41 -12.51
CA SER A 224 15.74 2.37 -12.83
C SER A 224 15.44 3.74 -12.25
N THR A 225 16.43 4.59 -12.17
CA THR A 225 16.30 6.02 -11.86
C THR A 225 15.86 6.79 -13.09
N TYR A 226 15.20 7.93 -12.89
CA TYR A 226 14.89 8.85 -13.98
C TYR A 226 16.15 9.60 -14.42
N SER A 227 16.34 9.77 -15.72
CA SER A 227 17.39 10.64 -16.28
C SER A 227 16.94 12.11 -16.31
N THR A 228 15.64 12.35 -16.41
CA THR A 228 15.01 13.68 -16.41
C THR A 228 13.56 13.58 -15.93
N LEU A 229 13.02 14.66 -15.39
CA LEU A 229 11.59 14.77 -15.08
C LEU A 229 10.78 15.37 -16.23
N GLY A 230 11.43 15.82 -17.31
CA GLY A 230 10.79 16.53 -18.40
C GLY A 230 10.32 17.93 -18.00
N ASP A 231 9.10 18.27 -18.36
CA ASP A 231 8.46 19.51 -17.90
C ASP A 231 7.79 19.35 -16.52
N GLN A 232 7.29 20.46 -15.96
CA GLN A 232 6.63 20.49 -14.66
C GLN A 232 5.39 19.57 -14.60
N ALA A 233 4.63 19.47 -15.69
CA ALA A 233 3.43 18.64 -15.74
C ALA A 233 3.79 17.14 -15.65
N ASN A 234 4.84 16.73 -16.35
CA ASN A 234 5.37 15.36 -16.27
C ASN A 234 6.02 15.07 -14.92
N ALA A 235 6.78 16.04 -14.37
CA ALA A 235 7.38 15.95 -13.04
C ALA A 235 6.33 15.70 -11.94
N ARG A 236 5.18 16.38 -12.01
CA ARG A 236 4.03 16.12 -11.11
C ARG A 236 3.50 14.70 -11.20
N LYS A 237 3.38 14.15 -12.42
CA LYS A 237 2.96 12.75 -12.60
C LYS A 237 3.96 11.80 -11.96
N ILE A 238 5.25 12.03 -12.17
CA ILE A 238 6.32 11.21 -11.62
C ILE A 238 6.29 11.21 -10.09
N VAL A 239 6.33 12.38 -9.43
CA VAL A 239 6.37 12.43 -7.96
C VAL A 239 5.10 11.84 -7.33
N ARG A 240 3.94 12.05 -7.94
CA ARG A 240 2.66 11.48 -7.49
C ARG A 240 2.64 9.95 -7.62
N MET A 241 3.24 9.41 -8.68
CA MET A 241 3.42 7.97 -8.84
C MET A 241 4.41 7.41 -7.82
N GLU A 242 5.55 8.07 -7.62
CA GLU A 242 6.53 7.62 -6.62
C GLU A 242 5.95 7.63 -5.20
N ARG A 243 5.13 8.64 -4.84
CA ARG A 243 4.40 8.63 -3.57
C ARG A 243 3.43 7.45 -3.48
N LEU A 244 2.71 7.12 -4.56
CA LEU A 244 1.82 5.95 -4.59
C LEU A 244 2.58 4.66 -4.34
N LEU A 245 3.69 4.44 -5.04
CA LEU A 245 4.47 3.20 -4.96
C LEU A 245 5.22 3.07 -3.61
N GLU A 246 5.81 4.17 -3.14
CA GLU A 246 6.62 4.18 -1.94
C GLU A 246 5.78 4.11 -0.65
N LEU A 247 4.71 4.90 -0.59
CA LEU A 247 3.86 5.07 0.61
C LEU A 247 2.59 4.21 0.57
N ALA A 248 2.52 3.26 -0.35
CA ALA A 248 1.39 2.36 -0.47
C ALA A 248 1.08 1.67 0.86
N THR A 249 -0.21 1.57 1.20
CA THR A 249 -0.75 0.98 2.45
C THR A 249 -0.35 1.70 3.75
N GLU A 250 0.19 2.92 3.67
CA GLU A 250 0.58 3.73 4.83
C GLU A 250 -0.42 4.86 5.16
N GLY A 251 -1.57 4.91 4.47
CA GLY A 251 -2.64 5.88 4.76
C GLY A 251 -2.55 7.23 4.04
N HIS A 252 -1.46 7.50 3.32
CA HIS A 252 -1.22 8.83 2.70
C HIS A 252 -2.09 9.12 1.47
N ARG A 253 -2.46 8.10 0.68
CA ARG A 253 -3.00 8.27 -0.68
C ARG A 253 -4.24 9.14 -0.76
N PHE A 254 -5.21 8.95 0.13
CA PHE A 254 -6.45 9.73 0.12
C PHE A 254 -6.19 11.22 0.31
N PHE A 255 -5.37 11.56 1.30
CA PHE A 255 -5.01 12.95 1.59
C PHE A 255 -4.22 13.59 0.46
N ASP A 256 -3.31 12.84 -0.17
CA ASP A 256 -2.59 13.28 -1.36
C ASP A 256 -3.55 13.62 -2.50
N LEU A 257 -4.51 12.76 -2.80
CA LEU A 257 -5.49 12.98 -3.87
C LEU A 257 -6.38 14.20 -3.61
N VAL A 258 -6.81 14.41 -2.36
CA VAL A 258 -7.62 15.57 -1.97
C VAL A 258 -6.81 16.85 -2.11
N ARG A 259 -5.60 16.93 -1.56
CA ARG A 259 -4.78 18.14 -1.65
C ARG A 259 -4.30 18.47 -3.06
N TRP A 260 -4.19 17.50 -3.94
CA TRP A 260 -3.88 17.69 -5.37
C TRP A 260 -5.11 18.09 -6.21
N GLY A 261 -6.31 18.05 -5.64
CA GLY A 261 -7.56 18.38 -6.34
C GLY A 261 -7.97 17.37 -7.40
N ASN A 262 -7.49 16.12 -7.33
CA ASN A 262 -7.81 15.08 -8.31
C ASN A 262 -8.49 13.83 -7.71
N ALA A 263 -8.97 13.92 -6.46
CA ALA A 263 -9.61 12.83 -5.77
C ALA A 263 -10.82 12.30 -6.54
N ASN A 264 -11.72 13.16 -7.01
CA ASN A 264 -12.93 12.78 -7.72
C ASN A 264 -12.60 11.91 -8.96
N LYS A 265 -11.76 12.42 -9.86
CA LYS A 265 -11.36 11.70 -11.07
C LYS A 265 -10.69 10.35 -10.74
N THR A 266 -9.71 10.38 -9.85
CA THR A 266 -8.88 9.19 -9.55
C THR A 266 -9.66 8.13 -8.78
N LEU A 267 -10.44 8.52 -7.77
CA LEU A 267 -11.20 7.56 -6.95
C LEU A 267 -12.37 6.96 -7.73
N ASN A 268 -13.06 7.73 -8.58
CA ASN A 268 -14.12 7.16 -9.41
C ASN A 268 -13.58 6.20 -10.49
N ALA A 269 -12.42 6.48 -11.08
CA ALA A 269 -11.75 5.54 -11.97
C ALA A 269 -11.32 4.26 -11.24
N TYR A 270 -10.78 4.40 -10.02
CA TYR A 270 -10.44 3.28 -9.14
C TYR A 270 -11.67 2.43 -8.78
N LEU A 271 -12.74 3.04 -8.30
CA LEU A 271 -13.99 2.35 -7.92
C LEU A 271 -14.59 1.61 -9.11
N LYS A 272 -14.61 2.25 -10.30
CA LYS A 272 -15.05 1.63 -11.55
C LYS A 272 -14.20 0.41 -11.93
N TYR A 273 -12.88 0.47 -11.69
CA TYR A 273 -11.98 -0.65 -11.97
C TYR A 273 -12.20 -1.80 -10.99
N GLU A 274 -12.13 -1.54 -9.68
CA GLU A 274 -12.25 -2.57 -8.63
C GLU A 274 -13.64 -3.22 -8.60
N SER A 275 -14.71 -2.47 -8.92
CA SER A 275 -16.08 -3.01 -8.95
C SER A 275 -16.30 -4.11 -9.99
N LYS A 276 -15.41 -4.25 -10.98
CA LYS A 276 -15.44 -5.38 -11.93
C LYS A 276 -15.24 -6.73 -11.23
N TRP A 277 -14.50 -6.74 -10.13
CA TRP A 277 -14.12 -7.92 -9.37
C TRP A 277 -14.83 -7.97 -8.01
N LEU A 278 -14.88 -6.83 -7.33
CA LEU A 278 -15.35 -6.68 -5.95
C LEU A 278 -16.75 -6.03 -5.92
N VAL A 279 -17.70 -6.64 -6.63
CA VAL A 279 -19.07 -6.10 -6.80
C VAL A 279 -19.74 -5.88 -5.43
N THR A 280 -19.59 -6.80 -4.50
CA THR A 280 -20.21 -6.69 -3.15
C THR A 280 -19.70 -5.50 -2.37
N LYS A 281 -18.43 -5.12 -2.56
CA LYS A 281 -17.79 -4.03 -1.81
C LYS A 281 -17.96 -2.69 -2.51
N PHE A 282 -17.79 -2.66 -3.83
CA PHE A 282 -17.69 -1.42 -4.60
C PHE A 282 -18.78 -1.23 -5.66
N GLY A 283 -19.69 -2.20 -5.83
CA GLY A 283 -20.78 -2.09 -6.80
C GLY A 283 -21.67 -0.88 -6.50
N GLY A 284 -21.73 0.07 -7.44
CA GLY A 284 -22.49 1.31 -7.28
C GLY A 284 -21.84 2.38 -6.41
N ALA A 285 -20.64 2.14 -5.85
CA ALA A 285 -19.91 3.14 -5.10
C ALA A 285 -19.38 4.25 -6.01
N SER A 286 -19.48 5.48 -5.55
CA SER A 286 -18.92 6.66 -6.20
C SER A 286 -18.36 7.62 -5.16
N TYR A 287 -17.36 8.39 -5.53
CA TYR A 287 -16.80 9.47 -4.74
C TYR A 287 -17.40 10.80 -5.17
N GLN A 288 -17.85 11.59 -4.21
CA GLN A 288 -18.30 12.97 -4.38
C GLN A 288 -17.31 13.91 -3.69
N ASP A 289 -17.22 15.16 -4.12
CA ASP A 289 -16.26 16.10 -3.51
C ASP A 289 -16.56 16.39 -2.03
N THR A 290 -17.80 16.20 -1.60
CA THR A 290 -18.21 16.24 -0.19
C THR A 290 -17.54 15.17 0.66
N ASP A 291 -17.18 14.01 0.07
CA ASP A 291 -16.55 12.90 0.77
C ASP A 291 -15.08 13.19 1.19
N ALA A 292 -14.52 14.33 0.76
CA ALA A 292 -13.23 14.82 1.23
C ALA A 292 -13.24 15.13 2.74
N LEU A 293 -14.41 15.42 3.30
CA LEU A 293 -14.63 15.66 4.71
C LEU A 293 -15.65 14.65 5.26
N LEU A 294 -15.54 14.29 6.52
CA LEU A 294 -16.56 13.50 7.19
C LEU A 294 -17.64 14.42 7.77
N PRO A 295 -18.90 13.93 7.89
CA PRO A 295 -19.95 14.67 8.60
C PRO A 295 -19.58 14.83 10.07
N ILE A 296 -19.85 16.00 10.63
CA ILE A 296 -19.73 16.23 12.06
C ILE A 296 -20.91 15.52 12.74
N PRO A 297 -20.67 14.71 13.80
CA PRO A 297 -21.75 14.01 14.49
C PRO A 297 -22.83 14.99 14.98
N GLN A 298 -24.09 14.75 14.65
CA GLN A 298 -25.20 15.63 15.00
C GLN A 298 -25.27 15.93 16.51
N ALA A 299 -24.97 14.94 17.35
CA ALA A 299 -24.92 15.12 18.81
C ALA A 299 -23.93 16.22 19.26
N GLN A 300 -22.83 16.40 18.55
CA GLN A 300 -21.87 17.47 18.85
C GLN A 300 -22.40 18.86 18.45
N ILE A 301 -23.11 18.92 17.33
CA ILE A 301 -23.78 20.15 16.88
C ILE A 301 -24.88 20.53 17.87
N ASP A 302 -25.67 19.55 18.34
CA ASP A 302 -26.76 19.79 19.30
C ASP A 302 -26.23 20.30 20.65
N ILE A 303 -25.09 19.77 21.12
CA ILE A 303 -24.44 20.21 22.36
C ILE A 303 -23.90 21.63 22.25
N GLN A 304 -23.23 21.96 21.15
CA GLN A 304 -22.52 23.24 20.99
C GLN A 304 -23.41 24.33 20.37
N GLY A 305 -24.47 23.95 19.70
CA GLY A 305 -25.35 24.84 18.95
C GLY A 305 -24.81 25.20 17.56
N THR A 306 -25.71 25.35 16.60
CA THR A 306 -25.41 25.62 15.18
C THR A 306 -24.71 26.97 14.92
N SER A 307 -24.73 27.90 15.89
CA SER A 307 -23.98 29.14 15.84
C SER A 307 -22.47 28.95 16.07
N VAL A 308 -22.08 27.87 16.80
CA VAL A 308 -20.70 27.54 17.15
C VAL A 308 -20.15 26.46 16.22
N LEU A 309 -20.90 25.37 16.05
CA LEU A 309 -20.49 24.22 15.25
C LEU A 309 -21.50 23.99 14.11
N LYS A 310 -21.05 24.19 12.90
CA LYS A 310 -21.85 23.98 11.68
C LYS A 310 -21.43 22.67 11.00
N GLN A 311 -22.40 22.00 10.40
CA GLN A 311 -22.13 20.82 9.58
C GLN A 311 -21.20 21.17 8.39
N ASN A 312 -20.38 20.20 7.99
CA ASN A 312 -19.60 20.33 6.78
C ASN A 312 -20.50 20.46 5.54
N PRO A 313 -20.10 21.23 4.51
CA PRO A 313 -20.90 21.38 3.31
C PRO A 313 -21.27 20.05 2.66
N GLY A 314 -22.55 19.88 2.35
CA GLY A 314 -23.06 18.68 1.68
C GLY A 314 -23.68 17.62 2.61
N TYR A 315 -23.62 17.82 3.93
CA TYR A 315 -24.24 16.95 4.93
C TYR A 315 -25.39 17.63 5.67
#